data_8ee6f16d51db6bd3c37c0428f14bbed3
#
_entry.id   8ee6f16d51db6bd3c37c0428f14bbed3
#
_cell.length_a   1.000
_cell.length_b   1.000
_cell.length_c   1.000
_cell.angle_alpha   90.00
_cell.angle_beta   90.00
_cell.angle_gamma   90.00
#
_symmetry.space_group_name_H-M   'P 1'
#
loop_
_entity.id
_entity.type
_entity.pdbx_description
1 polymer ?
#
loop_
_entity_poly.entity_id
_entity_poly.type
_entity_poly.pdbx_seq_one_letter_code
_entity_poly.pdbx_strand_id
1 'polypeptide(L)'
;EKGLVVHSKYLPSKSSIVQAVQNGTSGTIKSDDNPAHASPTHRIGMSVGYDDAYHGTDKNDGMTYGLSVRSAYHDVLDRPMGVRQYLDMTLLSLDLRHDDRLKVERATLFSTRSYNPANTAKNHDGVAWGQHARFIQVMDASDGDNNDHMVFDVRLEKGKSWTMGQAKVGTGRLSDTLCYALGDYGGQVGRINKGYRVGAGVNVGCIYHASDKVRVMGELSLPVWYHHNQGKNRTTYIQPALNVGMQYDISATHALRLTGKAERGRDDTHKQVALAVLRYF
;
A
#
# COMPACT_ATOMS: atom_id res chain seq x y z
N GLU A 1 -37.79 23.78 19.11
CA GLU A 1 -37.17 22.53 18.63
C GLU A 1 -35.66 22.69 18.62
N LYS A 2 -35.01 21.97 19.52
CA LYS A 2 -33.53 22.05 19.62
C LYS A 2 -32.92 21.11 18.58
N GLY A 3 -32.35 21.66 17.53
CA GLY A 3 -31.63 20.90 16.52
C GLY A 3 -30.43 20.17 17.13
N LEU A 4 -30.30 18.89 16.83
CA LEU A 4 -29.20 18.06 17.25
C LEU A 4 -27.94 18.51 16.48
N VAL A 5 -27.04 19.21 17.17
CA VAL A 5 -25.72 19.54 16.61
C VAL A 5 -24.79 18.36 16.83
N VAL A 6 -24.60 17.56 15.82
CA VAL A 6 -23.61 16.48 15.86
C VAL A 6 -22.22 17.06 15.59
N HIS A 7 -21.46 17.31 16.64
CA HIS A 7 -20.04 17.63 16.53
C HIS A 7 -19.26 16.34 16.28
N SER A 8 -19.04 15.99 15.04
CA SER A 8 -18.13 14.93 14.69
C SER A 8 -16.87 15.51 14.05
N LYS A 9 -15.76 15.37 14.73
CA LYS A 9 -14.41 15.73 14.26
C LYS A 9 -13.95 14.84 13.09
N TYR A 10 -14.74 13.82 12.73
CA TYR A 10 -14.36 12.72 11.86
C TYR A 10 -15.29 12.47 10.67
N LEU A 11 -16.32 13.34 10.45
CA LEU A 11 -17.16 13.19 9.27
C LEU A 11 -16.53 13.92 8.07
N PRO A 12 -16.46 13.27 6.90
CA PRO A 12 -16.02 13.91 5.68
C PRO A 12 -17.02 15.01 5.29
N SER A 13 -16.50 16.19 5.00
CA SER A 13 -17.19 17.42 4.60
C SER A 13 -18.38 17.86 5.47
N LYS A 14 -18.07 18.71 6.45
CA LYS A 14 -19.07 19.52 7.15
C LYS A 14 -20.06 20.25 6.22
N SER A 15 -19.70 20.49 4.96
CA SER A 15 -20.47 21.32 4.04
C SER A 15 -21.79 20.68 3.58
N SER A 16 -21.85 19.38 3.38
CA SER A 16 -23.08 18.74 2.89
C SER A 16 -24.12 18.53 3.99
N ILE A 17 -23.68 18.20 5.21
CA ILE A 17 -24.59 18.04 6.36
C ILE A 17 -25.08 19.39 6.86
N VAL A 18 -24.22 20.40 6.94
CA VAL A 18 -24.59 21.75 7.38
C VAL A 18 -25.53 22.42 6.37
N GLN A 19 -25.33 22.27 5.07
CA GLN A 19 -26.28 22.77 4.07
C GLN A 19 -27.62 22.06 4.12
N ALA A 20 -27.67 20.76 4.37
CA ALA A 20 -28.90 20.02 4.51
C ALA A 20 -29.70 20.46 5.74
N VAL A 21 -29.02 20.73 6.85
CA VAL A 21 -29.67 21.24 8.09
C VAL A 21 -30.16 22.68 7.93
N GLN A 22 -29.41 23.54 7.24
CA GLN A 22 -29.80 24.95 7.01
C GLN A 22 -30.96 25.12 6.04
N ASN A 23 -31.11 24.20 5.09
CA ASN A 23 -32.16 24.30 4.07
C ASN A 23 -33.41 23.49 4.43
N GLY A 24 -33.49 22.88 5.61
CA GLY A 24 -34.66 22.08 6.04
C GLY A 24 -34.97 20.88 5.15
N THR A 25 -34.07 20.55 4.23
CA THR A 25 -34.20 19.38 3.37
C THR A 25 -33.57 18.18 4.07
N SER A 26 -34.29 17.08 4.07
CA SER A 26 -33.76 15.76 4.45
C SER A 26 -32.51 15.48 3.64
N GLY A 27 -31.34 15.68 4.25
CA GLY A 27 -30.07 15.53 3.56
C GLY A 27 -29.83 14.06 3.23
N THR A 28 -29.98 13.70 1.99
CA THR A 28 -29.47 12.43 1.49
C THR A 28 -27.94 12.46 1.59
N ILE A 29 -27.38 11.58 2.41
CA ILE A 29 -25.95 11.30 2.39
C ILE A 29 -25.61 10.96 0.93
N LYS A 30 -24.65 11.67 0.34
CA LYS A 30 -24.21 11.34 -1.03
C LYS A 30 -23.80 9.89 -1.06
N SER A 31 -24.12 9.19 -2.14
CA SER A 31 -23.87 7.76 -2.27
C SER A 31 -22.40 7.38 -2.02
N ASP A 32 -21.49 8.29 -2.34
CA ASP A 32 -20.05 8.10 -2.20
C ASP A 32 -19.55 8.16 -0.74
N ASP A 33 -20.28 8.86 0.13
CA ASP A 33 -19.94 8.96 1.56
C ASP A 33 -20.72 7.92 2.41
N ASN A 34 -21.54 7.09 1.78
CA ASN A 34 -22.34 6.09 2.49
C ASN A 34 -21.48 4.83 2.76
N PRO A 35 -21.18 4.49 4.03
CA PRO A 35 -20.42 3.30 4.38
C PRO A 35 -21.00 1.98 3.86
N ALA A 36 -22.33 1.95 3.60
CA ALA A 36 -22.97 0.77 3.00
C ALA A 36 -22.51 0.47 1.57
N HIS A 37 -21.89 1.43 0.89
CA HIS A 37 -21.32 1.25 -0.45
C HIS A 37 -19.84 0.89 -0.43
N ALA A 38 -19.20 0.84 0.74
CA ALA A 38 -17.83 0.41 0.89
C ALA A 38 -17.67 -1.07 0.52
N SER A 39 -16.51 -1.44 0.05
CA SER A 39 -16.11 -2.86 0.03
C SER A 39 -15.97 -3.35 1.48
N PRO A 40 -16.36 -4.59 1.77
CA PRO A 40 -16.08 -5.19 3.08
C PRO A 40 -14.57 -5.17 3.40
N THR A 41 -14.24 -5.19 4.69
CA THR A 41 -12.87 -4.97 5.16
C THR A 41 -11.98 -6.23 5.11
N HIS A 42 -12.60 -7.40 5.14
CA HIS A 42 -11.89 -8.68 5.02
C HIS A 42 -11.69 -9.04 3.55
N ARG A 43 -10.54 -9.59 3.24
CA ARG A 43 -10.21 -9.94 1.85
C ARG A 43 -9.44 -11.26 1.78
N ILE A 44 -9.80 -12.08 0.81
CA ILE A 44 -9.00 -13.20 0.34
C ILE A 44 -8.62 -12.96 -1.11
N GLY A 45 -7.42 -13.35 -1.51
CA GLY A 45 -6.91 -13.22 -2.87
C GLY A 45 -6.18 -14.47 -3.32
N MET A 46 -6.36 -14.84 -4.57
CA MET A 46 -5.54 -15.85 -5.25
C MET A 46 -4.83 -15.17 -6.40
N SER A 47 -3.55 -15.48 -6.57
CA SER A 47 -2.74 -14.88 -7.64
C SER A 47 -1.93 -15.92 -8.40
N VAL A 48 -1.65 -15.58 -9.64
CA VAL A 48 -0.65 -16.22 -10.48
C VAL A 48 0.34 -15.14 -10.92
N GLY A 49 1.61 -15.46 -10.91
CA GLY A 49 2.64 -14.49 -11.24
C GLY A 49 3.88 -15.12 -11.82
N TYR A 50 4.82 -14.25 -12.11
CA TYR A 50 6.17 -14.57 -12.55
C TYR A 50 7.18 -13.83 -11.69
N ASP A 51 8.27 -14.52 -11.33
CA ASP A 51 9.36 -14.01 -10.50
C ASP A 51 10.70 -14.43 -11.13
N ASP A 52 11.51 -13.46 -11.55
CA ASP A 52 12.78 -13.72 -12.23
C ASP A 52 13.97 -13.98 -11.29
N ALA A 53 13.82 -13.71 -9.99
CA ALA A 53 14.87 -14.06 -9.01
C ALA A 53 14.94 -15.55 -8.72
N TYR A 54 14.01 -16.32 -9.26
CA TYR A 54 13.97 -17.74 -9.07
C TYR A 54 15.00 -18.46 -9.97
N HIS A 55 16.20 -18.62 -9.47
CA HIS A 55 17.26 -19.44 -10.07
C HIS A 55 17.27 -20.84 -9.41
N GLY A 56 16.13 -21.51 -9.33
CA GLY A 56 16.09 -22.93 -8.98
C GLY A 56 16.78 -23.74 -10.07
N THR A 57 17.53 -24.76 -9.67
CA THR A 57 18.22 -25.71 -10.57
C THR A 57 17.27 -26.54 -11.40
N ASP A 58 15.97 -26.49 -11.12
CA ASP A 58 14.92 -27.13 -11.88
C ASP A 58 14.12 -26.12 -12.69
N LYS A 59 13.89 -26.48 -13.94
CA LYS A 59 13.24 -25.75 -15.04
C LYS A 59 11.80 -25.27 -14.80
N ASN A 60 11.44 -24.89 -13.60
CA ASN A 60 10.19 -24.18 -13.38
C ASN A 60 10.38 -22.75 -13.81
N ASP A 61 9.65 -22.33 -14.79
CA ASP A 61 9.72 -21.08 -15.57
C ASP A 61 9.46 -19.79 -14.76
N GLY A 62 9.85 -19.71 -13.50
CA GLY A 62 9.60 -18.53 -12.64
C GLY A 62 8.12 -18.30 -12.29
N MET A 63 7.23 -19.23 -12.60
CA MET A 63 5.82 -19.14 -12.28
C MET A 63 5.58 -19.26 -10.79
N THR A 64 4.75 -18.39 -10.25
CA THR A 64 4.40 -18.35 -8.84
C THR A 64 2.88 -18.37 -8.64
N TYR A 65 2.46 -18.97 -7.56
CA TYR A 65 1.05 -18.98 -7.13
C TYR A 65 0.95 -18.37 -5.74
N GLY A 66 -0.02 -17.50 -5.53
CA GLY A 66 -0.18 -16.80 -4.27
C GLY A 66 -1.55 -16.97 -3.66
N LEU A 67 -1.57 -16.96 -2.33
CA LEU A 67 -2.78 -16.87 -1.52
C LEU A 67 -2.59 -15.73 -0.53
N SER A 68 -3.51 -14.78 -0.50
CA SER A 68 -3.48 -13.65 0.42
C SER A 68 -4.74 -13.61 1.27
N VAL A 69 -4.58 -13.34 2.56
CA VAL A 69 -5.68 -13.12 3.49
C VAL A 69 -5.41 -11.84 4.26
N ARG A 70 -6.41 -10.95 4.33
CA ARG A 70 -6.36 -9.73 5.12
C ARG A 70 -7.60 -9.67 6.03
N SER A 71 -7.36 -9.48 7.33
CA SER A 71 -8.43 -9.55 8.31
C SER A 71 -9.16 -8.24 8.54
N ALA A 72 -8.54 -7.09 8.25
CA ALA A 72 -9.17 -5.80 8.50
C ALA A 72 -8.62 -4.68 7.60
N TYR A 73 -9.51 -3.74 7.29
CA TYR A 73 -9.31 -2.46 6.61
C TYR A 73 -9.05 -2.55 5.10
N HIS A 74 -8.67 -1.44 4.48
CA HIS A 74 -8.49 -1.34 3.04
C HIS A 74 -7.14 -0.73 2.69
N ASP A 75 -6.71 -0.92 1.47
CA ASP A 75 -5.58 -0.22 0.88
C ASP A 75 -6.04 0.83 -0.15
N VAL A 76 -5.12 1.67 -0.57
CA VAL A 76 -5.39 2.79 -1.49
C VAL A 76 -5.89 2.38 -2.86
N LEU A 77 -5.73 1.12 -3.25
CA LEU A 77 -6.29 0.56 -4.49
C LEU A 77 -7.67 -0.05 -4.28
N ASP A 78 -8.12 -0.26 -3.04
CA ASP A 78 -9.48 -0.70 -2.77
C ASP A 78 -10.49 0.38 -3.16
N ARG A 79 -11.75 0.00 -3.33
CA ARG A 79 -12.82 0.90 -3.73
C ARG A 79 -12.95 2.07 -2.74
N PRO A 80 -12.87 3.33 -3.20
CA PRO A 80 -12.80 4.49 -2.31
C PRO A 80 -14.17 4.91 -1.73
N MET A 81 -15.27 4.31 -2.19
CA MET A 81 -16.62 4.66 -1.74
C MET A 81 -16.87 4.19 -0.31
N GLY A 82 -17.44 5.06 0.51
CA GLY A 82 -17.82 4.75 1.88
C GLY A 82 -16.68 4.57 2.88
N VAL A 83 -15.44 4.80 2.48
CA VAL A 83 -14.24 4.69 3.34
C VAL A 83 -13.50 6.02 3.41
N ARG A 84 -12.65 6.17 4.43
CA ARG A 84 -11.79 7.36 4.53
C ARG A 84 -10.80 7.35 3.40
N GLN A 85 -10.92 8.33 2.53
CA GLN A 85 -9.97 8.53 1.42
C GLN A 85 -8.56 8.81 1.96
N TYR A 86 -7.54 8.40 1.20
CA TYR A 86 -6.14 8.67 1.48
C TYR A 86 -5.61 8.02 2.76
N LEU A 87 -6.24 6.94 3.19
CA LEU A 87 -5.77 6.09 4.27
C LEU A 87 -5.51 4.68 3.72
N ASP A 88 -4.29 4.21 3.86
CA ASP A 88 -3.92 2.81 3.70
C ASP A 88 -3.78 2.21 5.10
N MET A 89 -4.47 1.13 5.38
CA MET A 89 -4.42 0.50 6.68
C MET A 89 -4.66 -1.00 6.55
N THR A 90 -3.77 -1.77 7.15
CA THR A 90 -3.85 -3.23 7.22
C THR A 90 -3.56 -3.67 8.63
N LEU A 91 -4.45 -4.48 9.19
CA LEU A 91 -4.26 -5.16 10.46
C LEU A 91 -4.37 -6.66 10.19
N LEU A 92 -3.33 -7.39 10.53
CA LEU A 92 -3.23 -8.84 10.35
C LEU A 92 -3.49 -9.29 8.90
N SER A 93 -2.45 -9.35 8.11
CA SER A 93 -2.50 -10.01 6.80
C SER A 93 -1.45 -11.08 6.67
N LEU A 94 -1.75 -12.07 5.84
CA LEU A 94 -0.84 -13.15 5.49
C LEU A 94 -0.86 -13.33 3.98
N ASP A 95 0.31 -13.24 3.38
CA ASP A 95 0.54 -13.52 1.97
C ASP A 95 1.45 -14.76 1.88
N LEU A 96 0.95 -15.80 1.24
CA LEU A 96 1.66 -17.03 0.95
C LEU A 96 2.02 -17.08 -0.53
N ARG A 97 3.20 -17.58 -0.83
CA ARG A 97 3.65 -17.83 -2.20
C ARG A 97 4.10 -19.29 -2.33
N HIS A 98 3.74 -19.90 -3.43
CA HIS A 98 4.23 -21.18 -3.87
C HIS A 98 5.00 -20.98 -5.18
N ASP A 99 6.28 -21.31 -5.15
CA ASP A 99 7.15 -21.47 -6.31
C ASP A 99 7.49 -22.98 -6.43
N ASP A 100 8.55 -23.46 -5.80
CA ASP A 100 8.79 -24.91 -5.60
C ASP A 100 8.22 -25.41 -4.30
N ARG A 101 8.10 -24.52 -3.33
CA ARG A 101 7.59 -24.81 -1.99
C ARG A 101 6.72 -23.68 -1.49
N LEU A 102 5.81 -24.01 -0.60
CA LEU A 102 5.00 -23.01 0.07
C LEU A 102 5.87 -22.18 1.02
N LYS A 103 5.86 -20.86 0.83
CA LYS A 103 6.58 -19.89 1.65
C LYS A 103 5.62 -18.82 2.17
N VAL A 104 5.93 -18.28 3.34
CA VAL A 104 5.34 -17.01 3.77
C VAL A 104 6.09 -15.90 3.03
N GLU A 105 5.39 -15.18 2.17
CA GLU A 105 5.94 -14.00 1.46
C GLU A 105 5.93 -12.78 2.37
N ARG A 106 4.79 -12.61 3.07
CA ARG A 106 4.59 -11.50 4.00
C ARG A 106 3.59 -11.88 5.09
N ALA A 107 3.87 -11.46 6.32
CA ALA A 107 2.89 -11.46 7.38
C ALA A 107 2.90 -10.08 8.04
N THR A 108 1.83 -9.30 7.87
CA THR A 108 1.71 -7.95 8.42
C THR A 108 0.98 -8.02 9.76
N LEU A 109 1.60 -7.52 10.82
CA LEU A 109 0.95 -7.33 12.10
C LEU A 109 0.08 -6.08 12.05
N PHE A 110 0.68 -4.97 11.66
CA PHE A 110 -0.04 -3.76 11.28
C PHE A 110 0.78 -2.97 10.25
N SER A 111 0.06 -2.23 9.42
CA SER A 111 0.60 -1.27 8.47
C SER A 111 -0.40 -0.14 8.34
N THR A 112 0.05 1.08 8.47
CA THR A 112 -0.80 2.25 8.22
C THR A 112 0.01 3.33 7.52
N ARG A 113 -0.63 3.97 6.55
CA ARG A 113 -0.10 5.15 5.86
C ARG A 113 -1.25 6.15 5.66
N SER A 114 -1.15 7.30 6.26
CA SER A 114 -2.12 8.38 6.13
C SER A 114 -1.54 9.48 5.27
N TYR A 115 -2.13 9.70 4.12
CA TYR A 115 -1.59 10.66 3.14
C TYR A 115 -2.03 12.10 3.41
N ASN A 116 -3.22 12.35 3.95
CA ASN A 116 -3.73 13.68 4.30
C ASN A 116 -3.29 14.80 3.35
N PRO A 117 -3.70 14.81 2.07
CA PRO A 117 -3.16 15.74 1.09
C PRO A 117 -3.41 17.20 1.47
N ALA A 118 -2.50 18.07 1.09
CA ALA A 118 -2.60 19.50 1.31
C ALA A 118 -3.93 20.03 0.75
N ASN A 119 -4.60 20.86 1.53
CA ASN A 119 -5.87 21.50 1.17
C ASN A 119 -5.91 22.92 1.70
N THR A 120 -5.75 23.88 0.81
CA THR A 120 -5.72 25.30 1.15
C THR A 120 -7.04 25.78 1.78
N ALA A 121 -8.17 25.27 1.31
CA ALA A 121 -9.48 25.65 1.85
C ALA A 121 -9.72 25.15 3.30
N LYS A 122 -8.98 24.12 3.71
CA LYS A 122 -9.07 23.52 5.06
C LYS A 122 -7.86 23.86 5.94
N ASN A 123 -6.97 24.70 5.45
CA ASN A 123 -5.69 25.04 6.11
C ASN A 123 -4.91 23.78 6.55
N HIS A 124 -4.83 22.79 5.65
CA HIS A 124 -4.19 21.52 5.89
C HIS A 124 -2.86 21.42 5.13
N ASP A 125 -1.77 21.17 5.85
CA ASP A 125 -0.39 21.25 5.34
C ASP A 125 0.05 20.07 4.48
N GLY A 126 -0.81 19.07 4.24
CA GLY A 126 -0.45 17.88 3.48
C GLY A 126 0.54 16.97 4.20
N VAL A 127 0.56 16.96 5.53
CA VAL A 127 1.42 16.06 6.29
C VAL A 127 0.95 14.62 6.13
N ALA A 128 1.80 13.81 5.53
CA ALA A 128 1.63 12.38 5.42
C ALA A 128 2.56 11.64 6.37
N TRP A 129 2.12 10.49 6.85
CA TRP A 129 2.90 9.65 7.75
C TRP A 129 2.51 8.20 7.59
N GLY A 130 3.42 7.29 7.98
CA GLY A 130 3.19 5.86 7.97
C GLY A 130 3.97 5.13 9.04
N GLN A 131 3.53 3.93 9.34
CA GLN A 131 4.24 2.99 10.22
C GLN A 131 3.89 1.55 9.83
N HIS A 132 4.89 0.68 9.88
CA HIS A 132 4.76 -0.72 9.52
C HIS A 132 5.47 -1.61 10.52
N ALA A 133 4.85 -2.74 10.86
CA ALA A 133 5.48 -3.84 11.57
C ALA A 133 5.04 -5.15 10.91
N ARG A 134 5.98 -5.84 10.27
CA ARG A 134 5.68 -6.97 9.41
C ARG A 134 6.86 -7.93 9.28
N PHE A 135 6.57 -9.17 8.97
CA PHE A 135 7.54 -10.13 8.47
C PHE A 135 7.49 -10.13 6.95
N ILE A 136 8.62 -10.00 6.29
CA ILE A 136 8.70 -9.97 4.82
C ILE A 136 9.92 -10.75 4.33
N GLN A 137 9.78 -11.30 3.13
CA GLN A 137 10.94 -11.79 2.37
C GLN A 137 11.67 -10.59 1.77
N VAL A 138 12.97 -10.55 1.98
CA VAL A 138 13.85 -9.49 1.43
C VAL A 138 15.04 -10.11 0.76
N MET A 139 15.49 -9.48 -0.31
CA MET A 139 16.79 -9.76 -0.89
C MET A 139 17.87 -9.08 -0.04
N ASP A 140 18.90 -9.84 0.34
CA ASP A 140 20.08 -9.25 0.99
C ASP A 140 21.14 -8.96 -0.06
N ALA A 141 21.08 -7.77 -0.63
CA ALA A 141 22.04 -7.29 -1.63
C ALA A 141 23.50 -7.22 -1.11
N SER A 142 23.71 -7.41 0.19
CA SER A 142 25.05 -7.36 0.78
C SER A 142 25.84 -8.66 0.64
N ASP A 143 25.15 -9.77 0.53
CA ASP A 143 25.76 -11.12 0.61
C ASP A 143 26.11 -11.72 -0.78
N GLY A 144 25.64 -11.08 -1.86
CA GLY A 144 25.81 -11.61 -3.22
C GLY A 144 24.98 -12.89 -3.45
N ASP A 145 24.22 -13.30 -2.45
CA ASP A 145 23.28 -14.41 -2.53
C ASP A 145 21.91 -13.83 -2.86
N ASN A 146 21.36 -14.17 -4.02
CA ASN A 146 20.06 -13.70 -4.49
C ASN A 146 18.89 -14.41 -3.78
N ASN A 147 19.14 -15.06 -2.64
CA ASN A 147 18.11 -15.73 -1.89
C ASN A 147 17.24 -14.75 -1.10
N ASP A 148 15.95 -15.04 -1.07
CA ASP A 148 15.00 -14.36 -0.21
C ASP A 148 15.20 -14.76 1.26
N HIS A 149 15.28 -13.77 2.13
CA HIS A 149 15.44 -13.96 3.57
C HIS A 149 14.27 -13.35 4.35
N MET A 150 13.66 -14.16 5.21
CA MET A 150 12.62 -13.67 6.11
C MET A 150 13.19 -12.77 7.19
N VAL A 151 12.67 -11.56 7.28
CA VAL A 151 13.02 -10.57 8.31
C VAL A 151 11.77 -9.99 8.98
N PHE A 152 11.92 -9.58 10.22
CA PHE A 152 10.97 -8.68 10.85
C PHE A 152 11.36 -7.24 10.51
N ASP A 153 10.47 -6.52 9.84
CA ASP A 153 10.66 -5.16 9.32
C ASP A 153 9.80 -4.17 10.09
N VAL A 154 10.43 -3.16 10.66
CA VAL A 154 9.75 -2.03 11.32
C VAL A 154 10.17 -0.74 10.65
N ARG A 155 9.19 0.05 10.22
CA ARG A 155 9.42 1.32 9.54
C ARG A 155 8.52 2.42 10.03
N LEU A 156 9.04 3.62 10.02
CA LEU A 156 8.32 4.86 10.27
C LEU A 156 8.53 5.80 9.09
N GLU A 157 7.47 6.44 8.67
CA GLU A 157 7.46 7.32 7.49
C GLU A 157 6.87 8.68 7.85
N LYS A 158 7.42 9.74 7.28
CA LYS A 158 6.86 11.10 7.40
C LYS A 158 7.23 11.94 6.19
N GLY A 159 6.29 12.75 5.74
CA GLY A 159 6.52 13.61 4.58
C GLY A 159 5.32 14.45 4.21
N LYS A 160 5.14 14.63 2.92
CA LYS A 160 4.09 15.46 2.34
C LYS A 160 3.33 14.69 1.28
N SER A 161 2.06 15.05 1.12
CA SER A 161 1.23 14.60 0.03
C SER A 161 0.38 15.74 -0.53
N TRP A 162 0.01 15.61 -1.78
CA TRP A 162 -0.78 16.59 -2.51
C TRP A 162 -1.65 15.90 -3.55
N THR A 163 -2.70 16.59 -3.97
CA THR A 163 -3.60 16.11 -5.03
C THR A 163 -3.47 16.97 -6.27
N MET A 164 -3.52 16.34 -7.43
CA MET A 164 -3.51 16.98 -8.73
C MET A 164 -4.77 16.57 -9.52
N GLY A 165 -5.39 17.56 -10.17
CA GLY A 165 -6.61 17.33 -10.93
C GLY A 165 -7.86 17.16 -10.05
N GLN A 166 -9.01 17.00 -10.69
CA GLN A 166 -10.27 16.65 -10.08
C GLN A 166 -11.02 15.71 -11.02
N ALA A 167 -11.03 14.42 -10.75
CA ALA A 167 -11.93 13.50 -11.43
C ALA A 167 -13.36 13.66 -10.91
N LYS A 168 -14.28 13.50 -11.81
CA LYS A 168 -15.63 13.12 -11.45
C LYS A 168 -15.67 11.59 -11.45
N VAL A 169 -15.62 10.99 -10.27
CA VAL A 169 -15.78 9.55 -10.11
C VAL A 169 -17.19 9.36 -9.56
N GLY A 170 -18.07 8.76 -10.34
CA GLY A 170 -19.49 8.63 -9.99
C GLY A 170 -20.14 9.98 -9.75
N THR A 171 -20.84 10.13 -8.63
CA THR A 171 -21.45 11.38 -8.17
C THR A 171 -20.52 12.20 -7.26
N GLY A 172 -19.37 11.64 -6.86
CA GLY A 172 -18.38 12.27 -6.01
C GLY A 172 -17.28 13.01 -6.78
N ARG A 173 -16.57 13.88 -6.07
CA ARG A 173 -15.34 14.49 -6.56
C ARG A 173 -14.17 13.84 -5.84
N LEU A 174 -13.54 12.86 -6.48
CA LEU A 174 -12.24 12.40 -6.09
C LEU A 174 -11.19 13.24 -6.83
N SER A 175 -10.07 13.51 -6.18
CA SER A 175 -8.90 14.01 -6.89
C SER A 175 -8.40 12.91 -7.81
N ASP A 176 -8.11 13.24 -9.06
CA ASP A 176 -7.64 12.28 -10.06
C ASP A 176 -6.37 11.60 -9.62
N THR A 177 -5.49 12.34 -8.99
CA THR A 177 -4.16 11.88 -8.62
C THR A 177 -3.80 12.36 -7.24
N LEU A 178 -3.46 11.45 -6.35
CA LEU A 178 -2.79 11.70 -5.09
C LEU A 178 -1.31 11.37 -5.27
N CYS A 179 -0.42 12.33 -5.05
CA CYS A 179 1.02 12.08 -4.99
C CYS A 179 1.58 12.34 -3.60
N TYR A 180 2.72 11.72 -3.30
CA TYR A 180 3.38 11.86 -2.01
C TYR A 180 4.88 11.69 -2.12
N ALA A 181 5.59 12.26 -1.16
CA ALA A 181 7.00 12.03 -0.90
C ALA A 181 7.20 11.85 0.60
N LEU A 182 7.70 10.71 1.00
CA LEU A 182 7.88 10.30 2.39
C LEU A 182 9.35 9.96 2.63
N GLY A 183 9.98 10.59 3.62
CA GLY A 183 11.20 10.07 4.22
C GLY A 183 10.82 8.86 5.07
N ASP A 184 11.57 7.77 4.97
CA ASP A 184 11.40 6.57 5.78
C ASP A 184 12.67 6.23 6.56
N TYR A 185 12.50 5.61 7.71
CA TYR A 185 13.59 5.05 8.51
C TYR A 185 13.10 3.83 9.27
N GLY A 186 14.00 2.89 9.49
CA GLY A 186 13.63 1.67 10.19
C GLY A 186 14.75 0.64 10.26
N GLY A 187 14.38 -0.54 10.67
CA GLY A 187 15.30 -1.65 10.81
C GLY A 187 14.66 -2.98 10.46
N GLN A 188 15.52 -3.91 10.11
CA GLN A 188 15.18 -5.29 9.81
C GLN A 188 16.03 -6.22 10.65
N VAL A 189 15.40 -7.25 11.22
CA VAL A 189 16.04 -8.28 12.03
C VAL A 189 15.59 -9.64 11.50
N GLY A 190 16.55 -10.56 11.28
CA GLY A 190 16.20 -11.91 10.81
C GLY A 190 17.34 -12.61 10.11
N ARG A 191 17.01 -13.40 9.10
CA ARG A 191 17.97 -14.20 8.34
C ARG A 191 18.68 -13.38 7.26
N ILE A 192 19.34 -12.31 7.67
CA ILE A 192 20.21 -11.49 6.83
C ILE A 192 21.62 -11.53 7.41
N ASN A 193 22.61 -11.15 6.63
CA ASN A 193 23.98 -11.12 7.09
C ASN A 193 24.11 -10.32 8.39
N LYS A 194 24.72 -10.89 9.43
CA LYS A 194 24.82 -10.35 10.80
C LYS A 194 23.48 -10.19 11.57
N GLY A 195 22.38 -10.69 11.06
CA GLY A 195 21.09 -10.76 11.75
C GLY A 195 20.29 -9.47 11.81
N TYR A 196 20.84 -8.32 11.41
CA TYR A 196 20.10 -7.06 11.36
C TYR A 196 20.68 -6.05 10.38
N ARG A 197 19.84 -5.15 9.92
CA ARG A 197 20.23 -3.92 9.22
C ARG A 197 19.32 -2.75 9.61
N VAL A 198 19.88 -1.56 9.56
CA VAL A 198 19.10 -0.31 9.74
C VAL A 198 19.20 0.52 8.47
N GLY A 199 18.21 1.33 8.21
CA GLY A 199 18.21 2.14 7.00
C GLY A 199 17.30 3.35 7.10
N ALA A 200 17.55 4.26 6.19
CA ALA A 200 16.69 5.40 5.92
C ALA A 200 16.57 5.58 4.41
N GLY A 201 15.49 6.20 3.96
CA GLY A 201 15.26 6.36 2.54
C GLY A 201 14.20 7.38 2.22
N VAL A 202 13.80 7.36 0.95
CA VAL A 202 12.71 8.18 0.45
C VAL A 202 11.79 7.30 -0.39
N ASN A 203 10.48 7.43 -0.16
CA ASN A 203 9.42 6.83 -0.96
C ASN A 203 8.67 7.94 -1.69
N VAL A 204 8.62 7.87 -3.00
CA VAL A 204 7.87 8.82 -3.84
C VAL A 204 6.88 8.04 -4.68
N GLY A 205 5.63 8.43 -4.64
CA GLY A 205 4.61 7.71 -5.39
C GLY A 205 3.39 8.55 -5.73
N CYS A 206 2.59 8.01 -6.63
CA CYS A 206 1.30 8.55 -7.00
C CYS A 206 0.25 7.44 -7.13
N ILE A 207 -0.99 7.81 -6.78
CA ILE A 207 -2.18 6.97 -6.94
C ILE A 207 -3.13 7.72 -7.85
N TYR A 208 -3.45 7.12 -8.98
CA TYR A 208 -4.33 7.68 -10.00
C TYR A 208 -5.66 6.95 -10.04
N HIS A 209 -6.76 7.70 -9.90
CA HIS A 209 -8.11 7.20 -10.04
C HIS A 209 -8.57 7.41 -11.50
N ALA A 210 -8.33 6.42 -12.35
CA ALA A 210 -8.67 6.51 -13.77
C ALA A 210 -10.18 6.47 -14.01
N SER A 211 -10.93 5.78 -13.14
CA SER A 211 -12.39 5.72 -13.13
C SER A 211 -12.91 5.22 -11.78
N ASP A 212 -14.23 5.13 -11.62
CA ASP A 212 -14.88 4.54 -10.44
C ASP A 212 -14.42 3.10 -10.16
N LYS A 213 -13.97 2.40 -11.21
CA LYS A 213 -13.60 1.00 -11.13
C LYS A 213 -12.10 0.75 -11.28
N VAL A 214 -11.32 1.73 -11.76
CA VAL A 214 -9.91 1.54 -12.08
C VAL A 214 -9.04 2.50 -11.28
N ARG A 215 -8.10 1.95 -10.55
CA ARG A 215 -7.05 2.69 -9.82
C ARG A 215 -5.69 2.13 -10.18
N VAL A 216 -4.73 3.02 -10.30
CA VAL A 216 -3.35 2.69 -10.62
C VAL A 216 -2.45 3.37 -9.60
N MET A 217 -1.42 2.69 -9.14
CA MET A 217 -0.39 3.28 -8.29
C MET A 217 1.00 2.96 -8.81
N GLY A 218 1.92 3.87 -8.54
CA GLY A 218 3.35 3.66 -8.72
C GLY A 218 4.11 4.27 -7.55
N GLU A 219 5.08 3.55 -7.02
CA GLU A 219 5.95 4.01 -5.93
C GLU A 219 7.39 3.64 -6.24
N LEU A 220 8.28 4.61 -6.17
CA LEU A 220 9.73 4.46 -6.18
C LEU A 220 10.25 4.58 -4.75
N SER A 221 10.95 3.56 -4.27
CA SER A 221 11.62 3.51 -2.97
C SER A 221 13.13 3.54 -3.17
N LEU A 222 13.82 4.37 -2.39
CA LEU A 222 15.27 4.54 -2.44
C LEU A 222 15.87 4.37 -1.03
N PRO A 223 15.79 3.18 -0.43
CA PRO A 223 16.38 2.93 0.88
C PRO A 223 17.91 2.83 0.80
N VAL A 224 18.56 3.43 1.77
CA VAL A 224 19.98 3.27 2.08
C VAL A 224 20.08 2.40 3.32
N TRP A 225 20.69 1.24 3.18
CA TRP A 225 20.86 0.26 4.25
C TRP A 225 22.27 0.30 4.81
N TYR A 226 22.37 0.18 6.12
CA TYR A 226 23.58 -0.01 6.85
C TYR A 226 23.57 -1.34 7.58
N HIS A 227 24.58 -2.17 7.34
CA HIS A 227 24.88 -3.40 8.07
C HIS A 227 26.11 -3.21 8.93
N HIS A 228 26.01 -3.55 10.21
CA HIS A 228 27.17 -3.56 11.08
C HIS A 228 28.10 -4.72 10.73
N ASN A 229 29.36 -4.40 10.49
CA ASN A 229 30.44 -5.38 10.37
C ASN A 229 30.31 -6.38 9.21
N GLN A 230 29.97 -5.92 8.03
CA GLN A 230 30.20 -6.68 6.82
C GLN A 230 31.69 -6.63 6.46
N GLY A 231 32.33 -7.81 6.46
CA GLY A 231 33.74 -7.93 6.13
C GLY A 231 34.09 -7.17 4.84
N LYS A 232 35.19 -6.48 4.91
CA LYS A 232 35.96 -5.73 3.93
C LYS A 232 35.32 -4.84 2.87
N ASN A 233 34.04 -4.96 2.44
CA ASN A 233 33.67 -4.28 1.21
C ASN A 233 32.45 -3.38 1.19
N ARG A 234 31.48 -3.40 2.07
CA ARG A 234 30.41 -2.39 2.09
C ARG A 234 29.49 -2.54 3.32
N THR A 235 29.59 -1.60 4.21
CA THR A 235 28.63 -1.45 5.32
C THR A 235 27.36 -0.72 4.91
N THR A 236 27.36 -0.06 3.74
CA THR A 236 26.25 0.80 3.27
C THR A 236 26.00 0.56 1.79
N TYR A 237 24.73 0.41 1.40
CA TYR A 237 24.29 0.28 0.02
C TYR A 237 22.88 0.83 -0.21
N ILE A 238 22.59 1.21 -1.46
CA ILE A 238 21.28 1.67 -1.89
C ILE A 238 20.58 0.51 -2.59
N GLN A 239 19.30 0.29 -2.26
CA GLN A 239 18.49 -0.77 -2.85
C GLN A 239 17.20 -0.18 -3.45
N PRO A 240 17.28 0.42 -4.64
CA PRO A 240 16.12 0.99 -5.30
C PRO A 240 15.07 -0.07 -5.61
N ALA A 241 13.81 0.28 -5.39
CA ALA A 241 12.68 -0.56 -5.74
C ALA A 241 11.56 0.27 -6.37
N LEU A 242 11.00 -0.24 -7.47
CA LEU A 242 9.82 0.29 -8.12
C LEU A 242 8.66 -0.68 -7.88
N ASN A 243 7.57 -0.19 -7.32
CA ASN A 243 6.33 -0.94 -7.15
C ASN A 243 5.25 -0.29 -8.02
N VAL A 244 4.50 -1.11 -8.74
CA VAL A 244 3.34 -0.67 -9.51
C VAL A 244 2.15 -1.55 -9.17
N GLY A 245 0.97 -0.97 -9.19
CA GLY A 245 -0.27 -1.69 -8.93
C GLY A 245 -1.42 -1.11 -9.73
N MET A 246 -2.30 -1.98 -10.19
CA MET A 246 -3.55 -1.59 -10.82
C MET A 246 -4.66 -2.48 -10.28
N GLN A 247 -5.79 -1.88 -9.94
CA GLN A 247 -6.98 -2.64 -9.56
C GLN A 247 -8.16 -2.25 -10.43
N TYR A 248 -8.93 -3.28 -10.84
CA TYR A 248 -10.21 -3.17 -11.50
C TYR A 248 -11.31 -3.79 -10.63
N ASP A 249 -12.28 -2.99 -10.18
CA ASP A 249 -13.41 -3.46 -9.41
C ASP A 249 -14.48 -4.06 -10.34
N ILE A 250 -14.70 -5.35 -10.24
CA ILE A 250 -15.80 -6.03 -10.92
C ILE A 250 -17.12 -5.68 -10.21
N SER A 251 -17.10 -5.71 -8.87
CA SER A 251 -18.22 -5.38 -7.99
C SER A 251 -17.72 -4.80 -6.66
N ALA A 252 -18.60 -4.52 -5.72
CA ALA A 252 -18.22 -4.14 -4.36
C ALA A 252 -17.46 -5.25 -3.61
N THR A 253 -17.64 -6.51 -4.03
CA THR A 253 -17.08 -7.68 -3.36
C THR A 253 -16.02 -8.42 -4.17
N HIS A 254 -15.78 -8.05 -5.43
CA HIS A 254 -14.80 -8.72 -6.30
C HIS A 254 -13.98 -7.71 -7.09
N ALA A 255 -12.67 -7.95 -7.16
CA ALA A 255 -11.75 -7.16 -7.97
C ALA A 255 -10.66 -8.03 -8.61
N LEU A 256 -10.08 -7.49 -9.68
CA LEU A 256 -8.83 -7.97 -10.27
C LEU A 256 -7.72 -6.99 -9.89
N ARG A 257 -6.56 -7.52 -9.51
CA ARG A 257 -5.39 -6.71 -9.18
C ARG A 257 -4.16 -7.21 -9.92
N LEU A 258 -3.54 -6.33 -10.67
CA LEU A 258 -2.23 -6.53 -11.26
C LEU A 258 -1.20 -5.80 -10.40
N THR A 259 -0.12 -6.47 -10.05
CA THR A 259 1.01 -5.89 -9.32
C THR A 259 2.31 -6.18 -10.05
N GLY A 260 3.25 -5.25 -9.98
CA GLY A 260 4.60 -5.41 -10.48
C GLY A 260 5.59 -4.82 -9.48
N LYS A 261 6.73 -5.47 -9.32
CA LYS A 261 7.84 -5.00 -8.52
C LYS A 261 9.12 -5.18 -9.32
N ALA A 262 9.99 -4.18 -9.27
CA ALA A 262 11.37 -4.29 -9.71
C ALA A 262 12.26 -3.76 -8.59
N GLU A 263 13.20 -4.57 -8.10
CA GLU A 263 14.09 -4.22 -7.00
C GLU A 263 15.52 -4.51 -7.42
N ARG A 264 16.39 -3.52 -7.28
CA ARG A 264 17.80 -3.68 -7.60
C ARG A 264 18.53 -4.30 -6.42
N GLY A 265 19.05 -5.51 -6.64
CA GLY A 265 20.03 -6.14 -5.76
C GLY A 265 21.44 -5.57 -5.98
N ARG A 266 22.42 -6.31 -5.54
CA ARG A 266 23.84 -5.93 -5.71
C ARG A 266 24.28 -6.03 -7.16
N ASP A 267 24.01 -7.15 -7.79
CA ASP A 267 24.52 -7.50 -9.11
C ASP A 267 23.40 -7.60 -10.15
N ASP A 268 22.15 -7.87 -9.70
CA ASP A 268 21.00 -8.09 -10.54
C ASP A 268 19.79 -7.22 -10.15
N THR A 269 18.81 -7.17 -11.03
CA THR A 269 17.50 -6.56 -10.78
C THR A 269 16.45 -7.66 -10.72
N HIS A 270 15.83 -7.81 -9.56
CA HIS A 270 14.74 -8.73 -9.33
C HIS A 270 13.43 -8.13 -9.82
N LYS A 271 12.67 -8.89 -10.62
CA LYS A 271 11.38 -8.46 -11.17
C LYS A 271 10.30 -9.48 -10.85
N GLN A 272 9.18 -8.97 -10.41
CA GLN A 272 7.98 -9.76 -10.13
C GLN A 272 6.77 -9.13 -10.82
N VAL A 273 5.88 -9.97 -11.32
CA VAL A 273 4.55 -9.55 -11.78
C VAL A 273 3.53 -10.57 -11.32
N ALA A 274 2.37 -10.12 -10.85
CA ALA A 274 1.30 -11.02 -10.42
C ALA A 274 -0.07 -10.46 -10.75
N LEU A 275 -0.97 -11.33 -11.19
CA LEU A 275 -2.39 -11.07 -11.37
C LEU A 275 -3.17 -11.80 -10.28
N ALA A 276 -3.98 -11.07 -9.53
CA ALA A 276 -4.79 -11.61 -8.44
C ALA A 276 -6.28 -11.40 -8.68
N VAL A 277 -7.07 -12.40 -8.30
CA VAL A 277 -8.52 -12.27 -8.10
C VAL A 277 -8.75 -12.06 -6.62
N LEU A 278 -9.46 -11.01 -6.27
CA LEU A 278 -9.74 -10.60 -4.89
C LEU A 278 -11.23 -10.76 -4.60
N ARG A 279 -11.54 -11.28 -3.42
CA ARG A 279 -12.90 -11.34 -2.87
C ARG A 279 -12.92 -10.66 -1.51
N TYR A 280 -13.85 -9.74 -1.32
CA TYR A 280 -14.12 -9.01 -0.08
C TYR A 280 -15.37 -9.57 0.61
N PHE A 281 -15.37 -9.63 1.95
CA PHE A 281 -16.47 -10.18 2.76
C PHE A 281 -16.50 -9.60 4.18
#